data_170fbd02bd7e0b450632be5c6bc9acce
#
_entry.id   170fbd02bd7e0b450632be5c6bc9acce
#
_cell.length_a   1.000
_cell.length_b   1.000
_cell.length_c   1.000
_cell.angle_alpha   90.00
_cell.angle_beta   90.00
_cell.angle_gamma   90.00
#
_symmetry.space_group_name_H-M   'P 1'
#
loop_
_entity.id
_entity.type
_entity.pdbx_description
1 polymer ?
#
loop_
_entity_poly.entity_id
_entity_poly.type
_entity_poly.pdbx_seq_one_letter_code
_entity_poly.pdbx_strand_id
1 'polypeptide(L)'
;MPGLPLDSTVPNGIRFDSFGGPMTNRTIGYIVGSISSTSINRRLAKALERLAPEGTTLVEIPIKDLPFYSVDHDADFPQVAVDFKQAIADVNGVIIVTPEYSRSIPGVLKNALDWAARPYGQNAFNLKPTAVIGTSGSGIGTAAAQQHLKAILSHFNAPTLGQPEGYVQSTPGLFGEDGEVTNDETAGFLTGYLEAFGDLIDRYAEVPAGV
;
A
#
# COMPACT_ATOMS: atom_id res chain seq x y z
N MET A 1 43.99 17.13 16.04
CA MET A 1 42.84 17.27 16.95
C MET A 1 42.24 15.87 17.08
N PRO A 2 42.16 15.28 18.29
CA PRO A 2 41.59 13.95 18.47
C PRO A 2 40.07 14.01 18.40
N GLY A 3 39.47 13.04 17.71
CA GLY A 3 38.04 12.91 17.55
C GLY A 3 37.32 12.65 18.89
N LEU A 4 36.23 13.35 19.11
CA LEU A 4 35.31 13.10 20.21
C LEU A 4 34.62 11.74 19.99
N PRO A 5 34.52 10.88 21.01
CA PRO A 5 33.72 9.68 20.95
C PRO A 5 32.23 10.06 20.91
N LEU A 6 31.52 9.50 19.97
CA LEU A 6 30.06 9.53 19.98
C LEU A 6 29.56 8.69 21.15
N ASP A 7 29.19 9.34 22.22
CA ASP A 7 28.50 8.71 23.37
C ASP A 7 27.07 8.41 22.93
N SER A 8 26.77 7.12 22.74
CA SER A 8 25.48 6.59 22.31
C SER A 8 24.52 6.30 23.48
N THR A 9 24.57 7.09 24.53
CA THR A 9 23.59 7.01 25.61
C THR A 9 22.42 7.97 25.35
N VAL A 10 21.41 7.48 24.64
CA VAL A 10 20.09 8.09 24.67
C VAL A 10 19.52 7.89 26.09
N PRO A 11 19.14 8.95 26.82
CA PRO A 11 18.60 8.80 28.16
C PRO A 11 17.29 8.00 28.12
N ASN A 12 17.26 6.90 28.84
CA ASN A 12 16.10 6.09 29.23
C ASN A 12 14.99 6.00 28.19
N GLY A 13 15.06 4.92 27.45
CA GLY A 13 14.16 4.56 26.40
C GLY A 13 12.70 4.75 26.77
N ILE A 14 12.03 5.56 25.99
CA ILE A 14 10.62 5.35 25.73
C ILE A 14 10.55 3.96 25.09
N ARG A 15 10.23 2.94 25.87
CA ARG A 15 9.82 1.65 25.35
C ARG A 15 8.46 1.91 24.74
N PHE A 16 8.38 1.86 23.43
CA PHE A 16 7.13 1.57 22.77
C PHE A 16 6.86 0.09 23.08
N ASP A 17 6.10 -0.16 24.13
CA ASP A 17 5.59 -1.50 24.36
C ASP A 17 4.85 -1.90 23.09
N SER A 18 5.25 -3.02 22.51
CA SER A 18 4.56 -3.63 21.39
C SER A 18 3.14 -3.96 21.89
N PHE A 19 2.17 -3.16 21.46
CA PHE A 19 0.77 -3.46 21.68
C PHE A 19 0.46 -4.72 20.88
N GLY A 20 0.11 -5.81 21.56
CA GLY A 20 -0.30 -7.08 20.97
C GLY A 20 0.80 -7.99 20.45
N GLY A 21 0.52 -9.29 20.43
CA GLY A 21 1.33 -10.27 19.73
C GLY A 21 1.09 -10.18 18.21
N PRO A 22 2.08 -10.57 17.37
CA PRO A 22 1.91 -10.58 15.93
C PRO A 22 0.71 -11.44 15.54
N MET A 23 -0.09 -10.96 14.58
CA MET A 23 -1.17 -11.78 13.99
C MET A 23 -0.55 -13.03 13.35
N THR A 24 -1.10 -14.20 13.66
CA THR A 24 -0.61 -15.46 13.11
C THR A 24 -0.93 -15.63 11.62
N ASN A 25 -1.99 -14.95 11.14
CA ASN A 25 -2.38 -14.94 9.73
C ASN A 25 -2.90 -13.56 9.36
N ARG A 26 -2.36 -12.99 8.27
CA ARG A 26 -2.79 -11.71 7.69
C ARG A 26 -3.22 -11.89 6.24
N THR A 27 -4.31 -11.26 5.86
CA THR A 27 -4.67 -11.07 4.45
C THR A 27 -4.48 -9.60 4.09
N ILE A 28 -3.58 -9.33 3.16
CA ILE A 28 -3.29 -7.99 2.65
C ILE A 28 -3.87 -7.86 1.26
N GLY A 29 -4.79 -6.92 1.06
CA GLY A 29 -5.24 -6.55 -0.28
C GLY A 29 -4.19 -5.74 -1.00
N TYR A 30 -4.07 -5.89 -2.32
CA TYR A 30 -3.28 -4.94 -3.09
C TYR A 30 -4.06 -4.42 -4.30
N ILE A 31 -3.88 -3.13 -4.59
CA ILE A 31 -4.47 -2.45 -5.74
C ILE A 31 -3.34 -2.05 -6.68
N VAL A 32 -3.38 -2.52 -7.93
CA VAL A 32 -2.45 -2.07 -8.97
C VAL A 32 -3.05 -0.86 -9.68
N GLY A 33 -2.45 0.32 -9.52
CA GLY A 33 -2.90 1.58 -10.12
C GLY A 33 -2.75 1.66 -11.65
N SER A 34 -2.55 0.53 -12.32
CA SER A 34 -2.41 0.44 -13.78
C SER A 34 -3.23 -0.71 -14.34
N ILE A 35 -4.00 -0.44 -15.38
CA ILE A 35 -4.76 -1.45 -16.14
C ILE A 35 -4.02 -1.95 -17.39
N SER A 36 -2.78 -1.53 -17.61
CA SER A 36 -1.95 -2.01 -18.72
C SER A 36 -1.59 -3.48 -18.54
N SER A 37 -1.70 -4.27 -19.62
CA SER A 37 -1.30 -5.68 -19.63
C SER A 37 0.21 -5.87 -19.47
N THR A 38 1.02 -4.85 -19.78
CA THR A 38 2.49 -4.85 -19.67
C THR A 38 3.01 -4.04 -18.47
N SER A 39 2.17 -3.79 -17.49
CA SER A 39 2.49 -2.95 -16.33
C SER A 39 3.65 -3.51 -15.52
N ILE A 40 4.73 -2.72 -15.37
CA ILE A 40 5.85 -3.06 -14.47
C ILE A 40 5.41 -3.00 -12.99
N ASN A 41 4.39 -2.21 -12.66
CA ASN A 41 3.82 -2.18 -11.32
C ASN A 41 3.01 -3.45 -11.01
N ARG A 42 2.45 -4.13 -12.00
CA ARG A 42 1.87 -5.46 -11.83
C ARG A 42 2.95 -6.51 -11.54
N ARG A 43 4.12 -6.43 -12.19
CA ARG A 43 5.26 -7.30 -11.86
C ARG A 43 5.76 -7.05 -10.44
N LEU A 44 5.84 -5.79 -10.01
CA LEU A 44 6.16 -5.45 -8.61
C LEU A 44 5.13 -6.03 -7.63
N ALA A 45 3.83 -5.95 -7.93
CA ALA A 45 2.78 -6.54 -7.08
C ALA A 45 2.95 -8.07 -6.95
N LYS A 46 3.24 -8.75 -8.05
CA LYS A 46 3.56 -10.20 -8.03
C LYS A 46 4.85 -10.50 -7.26
N ALA A 47 5.85 -9.61 -7.31
CA ALA A 47 7.06 -9.75 -6.49
C ALA A 47 6.74 -9.67 -4.99
N LEU A 48 5.86 -8.76 -4.59
CA LEU A 48 5.37 -8.70 -3.21
C LEU A 48 4.62 -9.97 -2.81
N GLU A 49 3.79 -10.56 -3.69
CA GLU A 49 3.14 -11.85 -3.42
C GLU A 49 4.15 -12.96 -3.14
N ARG A 50 5.20 -13.07 -3.97
CA ARG A 50 6.24 -14.12 -3.82
C ARG A 50 7.09 -13.93 -2.58
N LEU A 51 7.31 -12.70 -2.15
CA LEU A 51 8.15 -12.35 -1.00
C LEU A 51 7.34 -12.19 0.29
N ALA A 52 6.05 -12.54 0.26
CA ALA A 52 5.19 -12.45 1.44
C ALA A 52 5.76 -13.28 2.59
N PRO A 53 5.93 -12.68 3.80
CA PRO A 53 6.36 -13.42 4.98
C PRO A 53 5.40 -14.56 5.33
N GLU A 54 5.90 -15.56 6.06
CA GLU A 54 5.06 -16.65 6.57
C GLU A 54 3.84 -16.09 7.34
N GLY A 55 2.68 -16.69 7.13
CA GLY A 55 1.42 -16.22 7.71
C GLY A 55 0.81 -14.98 7.03
N THR A 56 1.41 -14.48 5.94
CA THR A 56 0.86 -13.35 5.18
C THR A 56 0.42 -13.79 3.79
N THR A 57 -0.81 -13.49 3.42
CA THR A 57 -1.35 -13.74 2.08
C THR A 57 -1.69 -12.41 1.41
N LEU A 58 -1.23 -12.21 0.18
CA LEU A 58 -1.60 -11.06 -0.64
C LEU A 58 -2.70 -11.46 -1.63
N VAL A 59 -3.73 -10.59 -1.78
CA VAL A 59 -4.84 -10.78 -2.72
C VAL A 59 -5.07 -9.53 -3.56
N GLU A 60 -5.24 -9.68 -4.88
CA GLU A 60 -5.52 -8.54 -5.74
C GLU A 60 -6.94 -8.02 -5.51
N ILE A 61 -7.09 -6.69 -5.38
CA ILE A 61 -8.36 -5.97 -5.42
C ILE A 61 -8.43 -5.26 -6.77
N PRO A 62 -9.18 -5.80 -7.75
CA PRO A 62 -9.18 -5.30 -9.12
C PRO A 62 -9.94 -3.97 -9.24
N ILE A 63 -9.45 -3.06 -10.10
CA ILE A 63 -10.07 -1.74 -10.35
C ILE A 63 -10.46 -1.53 -11.82
N LYS A 64 -10.15 -2.50 -12.69
CA LYS A 64 -10.28 -2.33 -14.15
C LYS A 64 -11.72 -2.11 -14.60
N ASP A 65 -12.67 -2.79 -13.98
CA ASP A 65 -14.06 -2.83 -14.43
C ASP A 65 -14.96 -1.81 -13.70
N LEU A 66 -14.38 -0.97 -12.85
CA LEU A 66 -15.09 0.12 -12.20
C LEU A 66 -15.46 1.19 -13.24
N PRO A 67 -16.75 1.55 -13.39
CA PRO A 67 -17.15 2.66 -14.26
C PRO A 67 -16.60 3.99 -13.73
N PHE A 68 -16.64 5.05 -14.52
CA PHE A 68 -16.35 6.37 -14.00
C PHE A 68 -17.36 6.75 -12.91
N TYR A 69 -16.84 7.18 -11.78
CA TYR A 69 -17.66 7.61 -10.66
C TYR A 69 -18.40 8.91 -11.01
N SER A 70 -19.69 8.93 -10.67
CA SER A 70 -20.52 10.13 -10.61
C SER A 70 -21.34 10.08 -9.31
N VAL A 71 -21.61 11.23 -8.71
CA VAL A 71 -22.48 11.35 -7.55
C VAL A 71 -23.90 10.81 -7.81
N ASP A 72 -24.31 10.74 -9.07
CA ASP A 72 -25.61 10.17 -9.48
C ASP A 72 -25.75 8.69 -9.11
N HIS A 73 -24.62 8.00 -8.93
CA HIS A 73 -24.59 6.59 -8.51
C HIS A 73 -24.73 6.37 -7.01
N ASP A 74 -24.69 7.43 -6.19
CA ASP A 74 -24.76 7.26 -4.73
C ASP A 74 -26.09 6.67 -4.25
N ALA A 75 -27.16 6.85 -5.00
CA ALA A 75 -28.48 6.30 -4.69
C ALA A 75 -28.68 4.86 -5.21
N ASP A 76 -27.93 4.45 -6.24
CA ASP A 76 -27.97 3.13 -6.86
C ASP A 76 -26.56 2.68 -7.20
N PHE A 77 -25.86 2.16 -6.18
CA PHE A 77 -24.43 1.82 -6.24
C PHE A 77 -24.25 0.55 -7.11
N PRO A 78 -23.46 0.59 -8.19
CA PRO A 78 -23.29 -0.57 -9.06
C PRO A 78 -22.60 -1.71 -8.32
N GLN A 79 -23.01 -2.95 -8.59
CA GLN A 79 -22.51 -4.14 -7.87
C GLN A 79 -20.99 -4.25 -7.87
N VAL A 80 -20.32 -3.93 -9.00
CA VAL A 80 -18.85 -3.94 -9.08
C VAL A 80 -18.19 -2.99 -8.09
N ALA A 81 -18.82 -1.86 -7.78
CA ALA A 81 -18.29 -0.93 -6.76
C ALA A 81 -18.61 -1.40 -5.33
N VAL A 82 -19.74 -2.08 -5.12
CA VAL A 82 -20.04 -2.77 -3.86
C VAL A 82 -19.00 -3.85 -3.59
N ASP A 83 -18.74 -4.71 -4.57
CA ASP A 83 -17.75 -5.80 -4.46
C ASP A 83 -16.34 -5.27 -4.22
N PHE A 84 -15.97 -4.18 -4.89
CA PHE A 84 -14.68 -3.50 -4.67
C PHE A 84 -14.54 -3.00 -3.23
N LYS A 85 -15.55 -2.35 -2.68
CA LYS A 85 -15.54 -1.87 -1.28
C LYS A 85 -15.52 -3.03 -0.29
N GLN A 86 -16.25 -4.10 -0.57
CA GLN A 86 -16.26 -5.30 0.25
C GLN A 86 -14.86 -5.95 0.26
N ALA A 87 -14.21 -6.05 -0.89
CA ALA A 87 -12.84 -6.58 -0.97
C ALA A 87 -11.83 -5.76 -0.13
N ILE A 88 -12.02 -4.42 -0.02
CA ILE A 88 -11.22 -3.58 0.90
C ILE A 88 -11.58 -3.89 2.36
N ALA A 89 -12.85 -4.11 2.66
CA ALA A 89 -13.29 -4.40 4.03
C ALA A 89 -12.76 -5.75 4.53
N ASP A 90 -12.71 -6.77 3.67
CA ASP A 90 -12.38 -8.17 4.00
C ASP A 90 -10.89 -8.40 4.30
N VAL A 91 -10.02 -7.43 4.04
CA VAL A 91 -8.57 -7.55 4.26
C VAL A 91 -8.10 -6.77 5.47
N ASN A 92 -6.96 -7.17 6.06
CA ASN A 92 -6.39 -6.53 7.25
C ASN A 92 -5.71 -5.19 6.93
N GLY A 93 -5.23 -5.02 5.70
CA GLY A 93 -4.63 -3.78 5.21
C GLY A 93 -4.54 -3.78 3.69
N VAL A 94 -4.25 -2.62 3.08
CA VAL A 94 -4.19 -2.48 1.62
C VAL A 94 -2.88 -1.85 1.17
N ILE A 95 -2.17 -2.51 0.27
CA ILE A 95 -1.02 -1.95 -0.44
C ILE A 95 -1.49 -1.36 -1.76
N ILE A 96 -1.19 -0.09 -2.03
CA ILE A 96 -1.46 0.53 -3.32
C ILE A 96 -0.16 0.61 -4.13
N VAL A 97 -0.10 -0.17 -5.20
CA VAL A 97 1.06 -0.26 -6.10
C VAL A 97 0.82 0.66 -7.29
N THR A 98 1.41 1.86 -7.27
CA THR A 98 1.08 2.92 -8.23
C THR A 98 2.21 3.26 -9.20
N PRO A 99 1.94 3.34 -10.51
CA PRO A 99 2.81 4.09 -11.41
C PRO A 99 2.64 5.59 -11.19
N GLU A 100 3.52 6.37 -11.80
CA GLU A 100 3.42 7.82 -11.86
C GLU A 100 3.06 8.26 -13.27
N TYR A 101 1.90 8.90 -13.44
CA TYR A 101 1.47 9.49 -14.70
C TYR A 101 1.37 11.01 -14.53
N SER A 102 2.13 11.75 -15.35
CA SER A 102 2.10 13.23 -15.33
C SER A 102 2.30 13.82 -13.92
N ARG A 103 3.25 13.26 -13.14
CA ARG A 103 3.56 13.67 -11.76
C ARG A 103 2.43 13.46 -10.75
N SER A 104 1.51 12.55 -11.05
CA SER A 104 0.39 12.21 -10.16
C SER A 104 0.05 10.71 -10.25
N ILE A 105 -1.00 10.30 -9.54
CA ILE A 105 -1.58 8.97 -9.66
C ILE A 105 -2.34 8.84 -10.98
N PRO A 106 -2.44 7.62 -11.55
CA PRO A 106 -3.26 7.37 -12.74
C PRO A 106 -4.74 7.69 -12.52
N GLY A 107 -5.42 8.17 -13.57
CA GLY A 107 -6.86 8.47 -13.50
C GLY A 107 -7.72 7.27 -13.08
N VAL A 108 -7.37 6.05 -13.51
CA VAL A 108 -8.06 4.83 -13.11
C VAL A 108 -7.93 4.54 -11.61
N LEU A 109 -6.78 4.83 -11.02
CA LEU A 109 -6.58 4.70 -9.57
C LEU A 109 -7.37 5.78 -8.82
N LYS A 110 -7.34 7.03 -9.30
CA LYS A 110 -8.14 8.10 -8.68
C LYS A 110 -9.62 7.78 -8.71
N ASN A 111 -10.13 7.24 -9.82
CA ASN A 111 -11.51 6.78 -9.96
C ASN A 111 -11.86 5.70 -8.92
N ALA A 112 -10.99 4.70 -8.74
CA ALA A 112 -11.19 3.67 -7.72
C ALA A 112 -11.23 4.25 -6.30
N LEU A 113 -10.38 5.23 -5.98
CA LEU A 113 -10.39 5.92 -4.69
C LEU A 113 -11.67 6.74 -4.48
N ASP A 114 -12.22 7.35 -5.54
CA ASP A 114 -13.50 8.05 -5.46
C ASP A 114 -14.65 7.07 -5.15
N TRP A 115 -14.69 5.91 -5.79
CA TRP A 115 -15.65 4.84 -5.46
C TRP A 115 -15.49 4.36 -4.00
N ALA A 116 -14.26 4.15 -3.52
CA ALA A 116 -14.00 3.71 -2.15
C ALA A 116 -14.51 4.70 -1.09
N ALA A 117 -14.45 6.01 -1.39
CA ALA A 117 -14.86 7.07 -0.47
C ALA A 117 -16.37 7.26 -0.37
N ARG A 118 -17.13 6.68 -1.29
CA ARG A 118 -18.58 6.94 -1.45
C ARG A 118 -19.44 5.71 -1.08
N PRO A 119 -20.76 5.89 -0.79
CA PRO A 119 -21.45 7.16 -0.53
C PRO A 119 -20.86 7.91 0.68
N TYR A 120 -21.22 9.19 0.86
CA TYR A 120 -20.73 10.01 1.97
C TYR A 120 -20.94 9.32 3.33
N GLY A 121 -19.92 9.32 4.17
CA GLY A 121 -19.92 8.64 5.47
C GLY A 121 -19.60 7.13 5.40
N GLN A 122 -19.41 6.55 4.22
CA GLN A 122 -19.12 5.12 4.03
C GLN A 122 -17.77 4.86 3.38
N ASN A 123 -16.74 5.63 3.74
CA ASN A 123 -15.40 5.48 3.22
C ASN A 123 -14.79 4.12 3.63
N ALA A 124 -14.47 3.27 2.64
CA ALA A 124 -13.91 1.93 2.85
C ALA A 124 -12.48 1.95 3.43
N PHE A 125 -11.76 3.07 3.31
CA PHE A 125 -10.41 3.23 3.85
C PHE A 125 -10.38 3.83 5.27
N ASN A 126 -11.51 4.20 5.86
CA ASN A 126 -11.52 4.74 7.21
C ASN A 126 -10.92 3.75 8.21
N LEU A 127 -9.85 4.16 8.91
CA LEU A 127 -9.05 3.34 9.82
C LEU A 127 -8.44 2.05 9.21
N LYS A 128 -8.48 1.88 7.89
CA LYS A 128 -7.84 0.76 7.20
C LYS A 128 -6.33 1.03 7.06
N PRO A 129 -5.45 0.19 7.62
CA PRO A 129 -4.01 0.30 7.40
C PRO A 129 -3.67 0.26 5.91
N THR A 130 -2.83 1.18 5.47
CA THR A 130 -2.43 1.30 4.07
C THR A 130 -0.92 1.42 3.91
N ALA A 131 -0.42 0.98 2.77
CA ALA A 131 0.95 1.19 2.35
C ALA A 131 0.99 1.59 0.88
N VAL A 132 1.98 2.39 0.48
CA VAL A 132 2.09 2.92 -0.88
C VAL A 132 3.47 2.61 -1.43
N ILE A 133 3.53 1.89 -2.53
CA ILE A 133 4.75 1.52 -3.23
C ILE A 133 4.56 1.67 -4.73
N GLY A 134 5.64 1.87 -5.46
CA GLY A 134 5.55 1.92 -6.91
C GLY A 134 6.92 1.88 -7.59
N THR A 135 6.91 1.52 -8.85
CA THR A 135 8.11 1.44 -9.67
C THR A 135 7.97 2.19 -10.98
N SER A 136 9.05 2.82 -11.40
CA SER A 136 9.19 3.43 -12.73
C SER A 136 10.64 3.32 -13.22
N GLY A 137 10.88 3.50 -14.51
CA GLY A 137 12.23 3.60 -15.07
C GLY A 137 12.98 4.90 -14.68
N SER A 138 12.31 5.84 -14.04
CA SER A 138 12.89 7.10 -13.57
C SER A 138 13.61 6.90 -12.22
N GLY A 139 14.71 7.61 -12.00
CA GLY A 139 15.48 7.55 -10.75
C GLY A 139 14.72 8.01 -9.50
N ILE A 140 13.61 8.74 -9.67
CA ILE A 140 12.75 9.15 -8.53
C ILE A 140 11.65 8.11 -8.21
N GLY A 141 11.63 6.99 -8.95
CA GLY A 141 10.55 5.99 -8.81
C GLY A 141 9.19 6.61 -9.13
N THR A 142 8.23 6.52 -8.21
CA THR A 142 6.90 7.12 -8.32
C THR A 142 6.63 8.13 -7.19
N ALA A 143 7.67 8.87 -6.78
CA ALA A 143 7.63 9.69 -5.57
C ALA A 143 6.53 10.78 -5.61
N ALA A 144 6.35 11.48 -6.73
CA ALA A 144 5.31 12.52 -6.83
C ALA A 144 3.90 11.92 -6.74
N ALA A 145 3.65 10.79 -7.41
CA ALA A 145 2.38 10.08 -7.32
C ALA A 145 2.10 9.58 -5.90
N GLN A 146 3.12 9.06 -5.22
CA GLN A 146 2.98 8.56 -3.85
C GLN A 146 2.66 9.69 -2.85
N GLN A 147 3.23 10.89 -3.01
CA GLN A 147 2.89 12.04 -2.16
C GLN A 147 1.43 12.47 -2.36
N HIS A 148 0.94 12.52 -3.60
CA HIS A 148 -0.48 12.79 -3.86
C HIS A 148 -1.39 11.71 -3.26
N LEU A 149 -1.00 10.45 -3.38
CA LEU A 149 -1.75 9.33 -2.82
C LEU A 149 -1.80 9.37 -1.29
N LYS A 150 -0.67 9.65 -0.63
CA LYS A 150 -0.60 9.80 0.83
C LYS A 150 -1.51 10.94 1.32
N ALA A 151 -1.62 12.06 0.57
CA ALA A 151 -2.55 13.13 0.89
C ALA A 151 -4.02 12.69 0.81
N ILE A 152 -4.38 11.89 -0.20
CA ILE A 152 -5.74 11.32 -0.34
C ILE A 152 -6.03 10.34 0.82
N LEU A 153 -5.10 9.44 1.14
CA LEU A 153 -5.25 8.48 2.22
C LEU A 153 -5.36 9.15 3.59
N SER A 154 -4.63 10.25 3.80
CA SER A 154 -4.76 11.09 5.00
C SER A 154 -6.17 11.70 5.11
N HIS A 155 -6.72 12.21 4.00
CA HIS A 155 -8.11 12.68 3.96
C HIS A 155 -9.11 11.55 4.26
N PHE A 156 -8.80 10.33 3.88
CA PHE A 156 -9.63 9.14 4.15
C PHE A 156 -9.51 8.62 5.59
N ASN A 157 -8.69 9.26 6.43
CA ASN A 157 -8.38 8.77 7.78
C ASN A 157 -7.78 7.36 7.77
N ALA A 158 -6.99 7.03 6.74
CA ALA A 158 -6.31 5.75 6.58
C ALA A 158 -4.91 5.82 7.21
N PRO A 159 -4.61 5.00 8.24
CA PRO A 159 -3.25 4.88 8.76
C PRO A 159 -2.30 4.42 7.65
N THR A 160 -1.31 5.21 7.32
CA THR A 160 -0.43 4.94 6.17
C THR A 160 1.00 4.70 6.63
N LEU A 161 1.64 3.63 6.11
CA LEU A 161 3.05 3.32 6.37
C LEU A 161 3.93 4.51 5.95
N GLY A 162 4.64 5.09 6.94
CA GLY A 162 5.53 6.21 6.70
C GLY A 162 6.92 5.78 6.23
N GLN A 163 7.44 4.70 6.83
CA GLN A 163 8.76 4.14 6.54
C GLN A 163 8.71 2.61 6.56
N PRO A 164 9.49 1.94 5.68
CA PRO A 164 10.30 2.53 4.61
C PRO A 164 9.44 3.11 3.47
N GLU A 165 9.97 4.11 2.72
CA GLU A 165 9.28 4.64 1.55
C GLU A 165 9.45 3.70 0.35
N GLY A 166 8.35 3.45 -0.38
CA GLY A 166 8.28 2.47 -1.46
C GLY A 166 8.69 3.00 -2.85
N TYR A 167 9.83 3.70 -2.96
CA TYR A 167 10.32 4.25 -4.24
C TYR A 167 11.26 3.28 -4.94
N VAL A 168 10.74 2.50 -5.89
CA VAL A 168 11.54 1.49 -6.58
C VAL A 168 11.89 1.95 -7.99
N GLN A 169 13.18 2.02 -8.33
CA GLN A 169 13.61 2.23 -9.70
C GLN A 169 13.60 0.89 -10.45
N SER A 170 12.80 0.81 -11.53
CA SER A 170 12.82 -0.35 -12.41
C SER A 170 14.00 -0.27 -13.36
N THR A 171 14.84 -1.30 -13.36
CA THR A 171 15.85 -1.53 -14.39
C THR A 171 15.43 -2.71 -15.26
N PRO A 172 15.94 -2.83 -16.51
CA PRO A 172 15.65 -3.96 -17.37
C PRO A 172 15.98 -5.30 -16.67
N GLY A 173 15.01 -6.20 -16.61
CA GLY A 173 15.18 -7.52 -16.00
C GLY A 173 15.05 -7.56 -14.47
N LEU A 174 14.84 -6.45 -13.79
CA LEU A 174 14.70 -6.44 -12.31
C LEU A 174 13.52 -7.32 -11.84
N PHE A 175 12.39 -7.23 -12.54
CA PHE A 175 11.19 -8.02 -12.24
C PHE A 175 10.83 -8.94 -13.41
N GLY A 176 10.75 -10.25 -13.15
CA GLY A 176 10.19 -11.23 -14.06
C GLY A 176 8.68 -11.05 -14.26
N GLU A 177 8.10 -11.75 -15.24
CA GLU A 177 6.65 -11.68 -15.52
C GLU A 177 5.80 -12.27 -14.40
N ASP A 178 6.35 -13.25 -13.71
CA ASP A 178 5.77 -13.96 -12.56
C ASP A 178 6.15 -13.36 -11.20
N GLY A 179 6.84 -12.22 -11.19
CA GLY A 179 7.26 -11.53 -9.97
C GLY A 179 8.61 -12.00 -9.40
N GLU A 180 9.41 -12.75 -10.16
CA GLU A 180 10.80 -13.01 -9.77
C GLU A 180 11.57 -11.69 -9.62
N VAL A 181 12.37 -11.56 -8.56
CA VAL A 181 13.25 -10.41 -8.32
C VAL A 181 14.68 -10.86 -8.51
N THR A 182 15.38 -10.27 -9.49
CA THR A 182 16.73 -10.70 -9.88
C THR A 182 17.85 -10.04 -9.06
N ASN A 183 17.52 -9.14 -8.15
CA ASN A 183 18.46 -8.41 -7.32
C ASN A 183 18.14 -8.63 -5.84
N ASP A 184 19.11 -9.18 -5.10
CA ASP A 184 18.94 -9.55 -3.68
C ASP A 184 18.69 -8.34 -2.77
N GLU A 185 19.29 -7.18 -3.06
CA GLU A 185 19.07 -5.95 -2.29
C GLU A 185 17.62 -5.48 -2.44
N THR A 186 17.10 -5.53 -3.68
CA THR A 186 15.68 -5.21 -3.94
C THR A 186 14.75 -6.23 -3.28
N ALA A 187 15.06 -7.51 -3.35
CA ALA A 187 14.27 -8.54 -2.68
C ALA A 187 14.24 -8.34 -1.16
N GLY A 188 15.40 -8.08 -0.55
CA GLY A 188 15.51 -7.76 0.88
C GLY A 188 14.72 -6.50 1.27
N PHE A 189 14.79 -5.44 0.46
CA PHE A 189 14.00 -4.23 0.67
C PHE A 189 12.49 -4.51 0.63
N LEU A 190 12.01 -5.28 -0.35
CA LEU A 190 10.58 -5.59 -0.48
C LEU A 190 10.08 -6.48 0.67
N THR A 191 10.90 -7.42 1.13
CA THR A 191 10.58 -8.23 2.31
C THR A 191 10.46 -7.36 3.56
N GLY A 192 11.45 -6.51 3.83
CA GLY A 192 11.41 -5.58 4.97
C GLY A 192 10.25 -4.57 4.88
N TYR A 193 9.85 -4.17 3.66
CA TYR A 193 8.68 -3.32 3.45
C TYR A 193 7.38 -4.03 3.84
N LEU A 194 7.23 -5.32 3.49
CA LEU A 194 6.08 -6.13 3.88
C LEU A 194 6.03 -6.39 5.38
N GLU A 195 7.17 -6.64 6.02
CA GLU A 195 7.28 -6.79 7.47
C GLU A 195 6.86 -5.51 8.20
N ALA A 196 7.39 -4.35 7.79
CA ALA A 196 7.02 -3.05 8.37
C ALA A 196 5.53 -2.73 8.19
N PHE A 197 4.93 -3.15 7.07
CA PHE A 197 3.50 -3.00 6.87
C PHE A 197 2.70 -3.97 7.74
N GLY A 198 3.17 -5.20 7.92
CA GLY A 198 2.60 -6.16 8.86
C GLY A 198 2.56 -5.60 10.28
N ASP A 199 3.65 -4.98 10.74
CA ASP A 199 3.72 -4.33 12.06
C ASP A 199 2.73 -3.16 12.18
N LEU A 200 2.49 -2.41 11.11
CA LEU A 200 1.47 -1.37 11.11
C LEU A 200 0.07 -1.97 11.26
N ILE A 201 -0.24 -3.03 10.52
CA ILE A 201 -1.54 -3.73 10.60
C ILE A 201 -1.77 -4.22 12.04
N ASP A 202 -0.79 -4.87 12.67
CA ASP A 202 -0.93 -5.41 14.02
C ASP A 202 -1.27 -4.31 15.04
N ARG A 203 -0.61 -3.15 14.95
CA ARG A 203 -0.91 -2.00 15.83
C ARG A 203 -2.35 -1.49 15.72
N TYR A 204 -2.96 -1.62 14.54
CA TYR A 204 -4.33 -1.16 14.30
C TYR A 204 -5.40 -2.24 14.48
N ALA A 205 -5.01 -3.53 14.49
CA ALA A 205 -5.93 -4.63 14.78
C ALA A 205 -6.51 -4.57 16.21
N GLU A 206 -5.81 -3.90 17.13
CA GLU A 206 -6.16 -3.79 18.55
C GLU A 206 -6.96 -2.52 18.90
N VAL A 207 -7.12 -1.59 17.95
CA VAL A 207 -7.94 -0.39 18.19
C VAL A 207 -9.41 -0.81 18.20
N PRO A 208 -10.13 -0.70 19.31
CA PRO A 208 -11.56 -1.06 19.34
C PRO A 208 -12.32 -0.23 18.30
N ALA A 209 -13.16 -0.89 17.50
CA ALA A 209 -14.08 -0.20 16.61
C ALA A 209 -15.03 0.67 17.46
N GLY A 210 -14.76 1.96 17.59
CA GLY A 210 -15.63 2.84 18.38
C GLY A 210 -14.98 4.07 19.01
N VAL A 211 -13.80 4.52 18.52
CA VAL A 211 -13.26 5.84 18.91
C VAL A 211 -13.39 6.82 17.78
#